data_a51e5cb9a7d052fc7cc548876c685cf2
#
_entry.id   a51e5cb9a7d052fc7cc548876c685cf2
#
_cell.length_a   1.000
_cell.length_b   1.000
_cell.length_c   1.000
_cell.angle_alpha   90.00
_cell.angle_beta   90.00
_cell.angle_gamma   90.00
#
_symmetry.space_group_name_H-M   'P 1'
#
loop_
_entity.id
_entity.type
_entity.pdbx_description
1 polymer ?
#
loop_
_entity_poly.entity_id
_entity_poly.type
_entity_poly.pdbx_seq_one_letter_code
_entity_poly.pdbx_strand_id
1 'polypeptide(L)'
;MKLLKYKDYYGSVEYSAEDSCLFGQIQFINALMTYEGESVAEIEHSFKDAVEDYIITCEQLGYEPEKSCKGSFNVRIGSELHRNALICAKNMGINLNEFVKNSIEKAIHI
;
A
#
# COMPACT_ATOMS: atom_id res chain seq x y z
N MET A 1 6.54 -10.88 3.55
CA MET A 1 7.00 -9.91 4.57
C MET A 1 5.80 -9.28 5.25
N LYS A 2 5.78 -9.31 6.57
CA LYS A 2 4.70 -8.65 7.31
C LYS A 2 4.98 -7.18 7.48
N LEU A 3 3.97 -6.37 7.26
CA LEU A 3 4.03 -4.94 7.49
C LEU A 3 3.35 -4.60 8.82
N LEU A 4 3.77 -3.51 9.43
CA LEU A 4 3.05 -2.95 10.56
C LEU A 4 1.75 -2.34 10.04
N LYS A 5 0.71 -2.32 10.87
CA LYS A 5 -0.58 -1.75 10.50
C LYS A 5 -1.17 -0.94 11.64
N TYR A 6 -1.68 0.26 11.32
CA TYR A 6 -2.35 1.13 12.26
C TYR A 6 -3.25 2.08 11.50
N LYS A 7 -4.54 2.14 11.85
CA LYS A 7 -5.53 3.04 11.23
C LYS A 7 -5.53 3.00 9.70
N ASP A 8 -5.50 1.79 9.12
CA ASP A 8 -5.45 1.56 7.68
C ASP A 8 -4.18 2.03 7.00
N TYR A 9 -3.15 2.38 7.76
CA TYR A 9 -1.82 2.66 7.25
C TYR A 9 -0.90 1.48 7.51
N TYR A 10 0.06 1.31 6.63
CA TYR A 10 1.01 0.19 6.68
C TYR A 10 2.43 0.73 6.76
N GLY A 11 3.27 0.05 7.49
CA GLY A 11 4.66 0.46 7.64
C GLY A 11 5.63 -0.68 7.46
N SER A 12 6.78 -0.38 6.87
CA SER A 12 7.86 -1.34 6.70
C SER A 12 8.72 -1.43 7.94
N VAL A 13 9.46 -2.54 8.07
CA VAL A 13 10.48 -2.71 9.10
C VAL A 13 11.71 -3.26 8.43
N GLU A 14 12.82 -2.53 8.54
CA GLU A 14 14.12 -2.94 8.02
C GLU A 14 15.17 -2.78 9.10
N TYR A 15 16.25 -3.52 8.98
CA TYR A 15 17.34 -3.51 9.95
C TYR A 15 18.58 -2.82 9.37
N SER A 16 19.16 -1.91 10.15
CA SER A 16 20.42 -1.27 9.80
C SER A 16 21.52 -1.82 10.71
N ALA A 17 22.44 -2.58 10.12
CA ALA A 17 23.58 -3.11 10.87
C ALA A 17 24.55 -2.00 11.30
N GLU A 18 24.69 -0.96 10.49
CA GLU A 18 25.60 0.15 10.79
C GLU A 18 25.14 0.95 12.00
N ASP A 19 23.83 1.24 12.07
CA ASP A 19 23.26 2.05 13.14
C ASP A 19 22.71 1.20 14.28
N SER A 20 22.73 -0.12 14.14
CA SER A 20 22.18 -1.07 15.12
C SER A 20 20.74 -0.72 15.50
N CYS A 21 19.92 -0.39 14.51
CA CYS A 21 18.54 -0.03 14.75
C CYS A 21 17.61 -0.61 13.69
N LEU A 22 16.33 -0.59 14.00
CA LEU A 22 15.27 -0.89 13.06
C LEU A 22 14.73 0.43 12.52
N PHE A 23 14.37 0.44 11.25
CA PHE A 23 13.80 1.63 10.62
C PHE A 23 12.75 1.23 9.60
N GLY A 24 11.94 2.18 9.20
CA GLY A 24 10.91 1.93 8.20
C GLY A 24 10.26 3.23 7.74
N GLN A 25 9.28 3.06 6.88
CA GLN A 25 8.49 4.20 6.39
C GLN A 25 7.06 3.75 6.13
N ILE A 26 6.14 4.72 6.17
CA ILE A 26 4.73 4.46 5.85
C ILE A 26 4.66 4.12 4.37
N GLN A 27 4.01 2.98 4.06
CA GLN A 27 3.91 2.44 2.70
C GLN A 27 2.66 2.95 2.00
N PHE A 28 2.68 2.88 0.66
CA PHE A 28 1.51 3.10 -0.20
C PHE A 28 0.94 4.53 -0.16
N ILE A 29 1.72 5.49 0.29
CA ILE A 29 1.40 6.92 0.20
C ILE A 29 2.56 7.65 -0.47
N ASN A 30 2.31 8.84 -1.00
CA ASN A 30 3.35 9.64 -1.66
C ASN A 30 4.21 10.41 -0.67
N ALA A 31 3.66 10.77 0.48
CA ALA A 31 4.42 11.47 1.51
C ALA A 31 5.50 10.57 2.08
N LEU A 32 6.69 11.15 2.34
CA LEU A 32 7.78 10.41 2.95
C LEU A 32 7.70 10.56 4.47
N MET A 33 7.24 9.52 5.15
CA MET A 33 7.14 9.48 6.60
C MET A 33 7.96 8.30 7.10
N THR A 34 9.05 8.59 7.77
CA THR A 34 9.98 7.59 8.29
C THR A 34 9.94 7.54 9.81
N TYR A 35 10.41 6.44 10.35
CA TYR A 35 10.48 6.21 11.79
C TYR A 35 11.56 5.16 12.08
N GLU A 36 12.02 5.13 13.34
CA GLU A 36 13.06 4.18 13.75
C GLU A 36 12.88 3.76 15.21
N GLY A 37 13.55 2.72 15.61
CA GLY A 37 13.54 2.22 16.98
C GLY A 37 14.63 1.18 17.19
N GLU A 38 15.02 0.96 18.43
CA GLU A 38 16.06 -0.01 18.78
C GLU A 38 15.49 -1.39 19.12
N SER A 39 14.18 -1.49 19.26
CA SER A 39 13.49 -2.75 19.55
C SER A 39 12.20 -2.84 18.76
N VAL A 40 11.60 -4.03 18.72
CA VAL A 40 10.31 -4.23 18.06
C VAL A 40 9.23 -3.35 18.69
N ALA A 41 9.18 -3.27 20.00
CA ALA A 41 8.22 -2.43 20.70
C ALA A 41 8.40 -0.95 20.36
N GLU A 42 9.64 -0.49 20.30
CA GLU A 42 9.93 0.90 19.97
C GLU A 42 9.56 1.26 18.55
N ILE A 43 9.88 0.41 17.57
CA ILE A 43 9.57 0.71 16.18
C ILE A 43 8.06 0.68 15.94
N GLU A 44 7.33 -0.23 16.60
CA GLU A 44 5.86 -0.24 16.52
C GLU A 44 5.27 1.05 17.06
N HIS A 45 5.77 1.52 18.20
CA HIS A 45 5.31 2.77 18.81
C HIS A 45 5.66 3.96 17.92
N SER A 46 6.90 4.00 17.39
CA SER A 46 7.33 5.07 16.49
C SER A 46 6.52 5.11 15.21
N PHE A 47 6.16 3.94 14.68
CA PHE A 47 5.28 3.86 13.51
C PHE A 47 3.91 4.48 13.81
N LYS A 48 3.29 4.12 14.93
CA LYS A 48 1.99 4.67 15.32
C LYS A 48 2.05 6.18 15.49
N ASP A 49 3.11 6.68 16.12
CA ASP A 49 3.34 8.11 16.27
C ASP A 49 3.49 8.80 14.91
N ALA A 50 4.21 8.18 13.98
CA ALA A 50 4.38 8.71 12.64
C ALA A 50 3.03 8.82 11.90
N VAL A 51 2.16 7.82 12.04
CA VAL A 51 0.82 7.84 11.45
C VAL A 51 0.00 8.99 12.06
N GLU A 52 -0.01 9.11 13.38
CA GLU A 52 -0.75 10.18 14.07
C GLU A 52 -0.22 11.57 13.67
N ASP A 53 1.09 11.74 13.62
CA ASP A 53 1.72 12.99 13.20
C ASP A 53 1.34 13.35 11.76
N TYR A 54 1.32 12.37 10.89
CA TYR A 54 0.93 12.57 9.49
C TYR A 54 -0.51 13.08 9.41
N ILE A 55 -1.43 12.42 10.12
CA ILE A 55 -2.85 12.79 10.12
C ILE A 55 -3.03 14.20 10.68
N ILE A 56 -2.39 14.50 11.80
CA ILE A 56 -2.47 15.82 12.43
C ILE A 56 -1.90 16.90 11.53
N THR A 57 -0.76 16.65 10.90
CA THR A 57 -0.13 17.59 9.98
C THR A 57 -1.03 17.89 8.79
N CYS A 58 -1.68 16.86 8.23
CA CYS A 58 -2.62 17.06 7.13
C CYS A 58 -3.80 17.92 7.55
N GLU A 59 -4.36 17.68 8.74
CA GLU A 59 -5.46 18.51 9.28
C GLU A 59 -5.04 19.96 9.43
N GLN A 60 -3.87 20.21 10.00
CA GLN A 60 -3.35 21.56 10.21
C GLN A 60 -3.13 22.31 8.90
N LEU A 61 -2.72 21.60 7.85
CA LEU A 61 -2.46 22.20 6.54
C LEU A 61 -3.69 22.22 5.64
N GLY A 62 -4.81 21.66 6.07
CA GLY A 62 -6.04 21.63 5.29
C GLY A 62 -6.09 20.58 4.20
N TYR A 63 -5.24 19.56 4.28
CA TYR A 63 -5.23 18.44 3.33
C TYR A 63 -5.96 17.24 3.91
N GLU A 64 -6.59 16.45 3.04
CA GLU A 64 -7.05 15.13 3.45
C GLU A 64 -5.86 14.18 3.47
N PRO A 65 -5.70 13.37 4.53
CA PRO A 65 -4.64 12.37 4.55
C PRO A 65 -4.80 11.37 3.40
N GLU A 66 -3.69 10.98 2.78
CA GLU A 66 -3.73 9.97 1.72
C GLU A 66 -4.19 8.65 2.29
N LYS A 67 -4.95 7.91 1.48
CA LYS A 67 -5.31 6.54 1.81
C LYS A 67 -4.23 5.62 1.28
N SER A 68 -3.98 4.53 1.98
CA SER A 68 -2.96 3.56 1.57
C SER A 68 -3.15 3.02 0.16
N CYS A 69 -4.41 2.89 -0.30
CA CYS A 69 -4.72 2.46 -1.65
C CYS A 69 -5.96 3.19 -2.13
N LYS A 70 -5.91 3.72 -3.34
CA LYS A 70 -7.03 4.51 -3.90
C LYS A 70 -8.15 3.65 -4.48
N GLY A 71 -7.92 2.36 -4.65
CA GLY A 71 -8.90 1.46 -5.26
C GLY A 71 -8.80 1.39 -6.78
N SER A 72 -7.89 2.13 -7.39
CA SER A 72 -7.65 2.07 -8.84
C SER A 72 -6.18 2.22 -9.14
N PHE A 73 -5.71 1.58 -10.21
CA PHE A 73 -4.34 1.68 -10.67
C PHE A 73 -4.26 1.31 -12.14
N ASN A 74 -3.19 1.73 -12.81
CA ASN A 74 -2.95 1.43 -14.21
C ASN A 74 -1.97 0.28 -14.32
N VAL A 75 -2.24 -0.64 -15.27
CA VAL A 75 -1.39 -1.79 -15.51
C VAL A 75 -1.00 -1.84 -16.98
N ARG A 76 0.28 -2.07 -17.27
CA ARG A 76 0.77 -2.28 -18.63
C ARG A 76 1.03 -3.75 -18.83
N ILE A 77 0.24 -4.37 -19.69
CA ILE A 77 0.30 -5.82 -19.94
C ILE A 77 0.61 -6.17 -21.40
N GLY A 78 0.77 -5.15 -22.25
CA GLY A 78 0.98 -5.34 -23.67
C GLY A 78 -0.32 -5.45 -24.44
N SER A 79 -0.27 -5.13 -25.72
CA SER A 79 -1.47 -5.06 -26.57
C SER A 79 -2.13 -6.41 -26.78
N GLU A 80 -1.34 -7.47 -26.90
CA GLU A 80 -1.87 -8.82 -27.14
C GLU A 80 -2.68 -9.32 -25.95
N LEU A 81 -2.12 -9.24 -24.75
CA LEU A 81 -2.82 -9.67 -23.54
C LEU A 81 -4.02 -8.78 -23.24
N HIS A 82 -3.91 -7.49 -23.49
CA HIS A 82 -5.02 -6.55 -23.37
C HIS A 82 -6.19 -6.96 -24.26
N ARG A 83 -5.91 -7.26 -25.53
CA ARG A 83 -6.93 -7.70 -26.49
C ARG A 83 -7.58 -9.01 -26.05
N ASN A 84 -6.76 -9.98 -25.63
CA ASN A 84 -7.27 -11.26 -25.17
C ASN A 84 -8.17 -11.12 -23.93
N ALA A 85 -7.79 -10.23 -23.02
CA ALA A 85 -8.61 -9.94 -21.85
C ALA A 85 -9.96 -9.33 -22.23
N LEU A 86 -10.00 -8.41 -23.19
CA LEU A 86 -11.22 -7.81 -23.69
C LEU A 86 -12.14 -8.88 -24.32
N ILE A 87 -11.56 -9.78 -25.12
CA ILE A 87 -12.32 -10.85 -25.76
C ILE A 87 -12.92 -11.79 -24.71
N CYS A 88 -12.11 -12.20 -23.72
CA CYS A 88 -12.60 -13.06 -22.64
C CYS A 88 -13.71 -12.41 -21.84
N ALA A 89 -13.56 -11.13 -21.49
CA ALA A 89 -14.59 -10.41 -20.76
C ALA A 89 -15.89 -10.35 -21.53
N LYS A 90 -15.81 -10.07 -22.83
CA LYS A 90 -16.98 -10.01 -23.70
C LYS A 90 -17.68 -11.35 -23.77
N ASN A 91 -16.92 -12.44 -23.91
CA ASN A 91 -17.48 -13.79 -23.96
C ASN A 91 -18.14 -14.19 -22.66
N MET A 92 -17.69 -13.64 -21.55
CA MET A 92 -18.28 -13.87 -20.22
C MET A 92 -19.44 -12.94 -19.92
N GLY A 93 -19.71 -11.96 -20.77
CA GLY A 93 -20.80 -11.00 -20.57
C GLY A 93 -20.50 -9.96 -19.49
N ILE A 94 -19.24 -9.70 -19.20
CA ILE A 94 -18.81 -8.70 -18.21
C ILE A 94 -17.88 -7.67 -18.86
N ASN A 95 -17.68 -6.55 -18.20
CA ASN A 95 -16.75 -5.55 -18.69
C ASN A 95 -15.31 -5.88 -18.27
N LEU A 96 -14.34 -5.14 -18.82
CA LEU A 96 -12.93 -5.38 -18.55
C LEU A 96 -12.59 -5.20 -17.07
N ASN A 97 -13.17 -4.20 -16.42
CA ASN A 97 -12.91 -3.97 -14.98
C ASN A 97 -13.33 -5.16 -14.14
N GLU A 98 -14.51 -5.72 -14.40
CA GLU A 98 -15.00 -6.91 -13.70
C GLU A 98 -14.12 -8.12 -13.98
N PHE A 99 -13.68 -8.28 -15.23
CA PHE A 99 -12.78 -9.36 -15.60
C PHE A 99 -11.47 -9.29 -14.83
N VAL A 100 -10.85 -8.10 -14.78
CA VAL A 100 -9.57 -7.88 -14.08
C VAL A 100 -9.75 -8.09 -12.58
N LYS A 101 -10.82 -7.53 -12.00
CA LYS A 101 -11.12 -7.68 -10.58
C LYS A 101 -11.27 -9.15 -10.20
N ASN A 102 -12.04 -9.91 -10.96
CA ASN A 102 -12.24 -11.34 -10.70
C ASN A 102 -10.94 -12.13 -10.83
N SER A 103 -10.11 -11.77 -11.80
CA SER A 103 -8.81 -12.43 -12.00
C SER A 103 -7.87 -12.20 -10.83
N ILE A 104 -7.83 -10.97 -10.32
CA ILE A 104 -7.00 -10.63 -9.17
C ILE A 104 -7.50 -11.35 -7.92
N GLU A 105 -8.81 -11.40 -7.71
CA GLU A 105 -9.40 -12.12 -6.57
C GLU A 105 -9.01 -13.59 -6.60
N LYS A 106 -9.08 -14.24 -7.76
CA LYS A 106 -8.68 -15.63 -7.92
C LYS A 106 -7.20 -15.84 -7.62
N ALA A 107 -6.35 -14.93 -8.07
CA ALA A 107 -4.92 -15.02 -7.83
C ALA A 107 -4.55 -14.89 -6.35
N ILE A 108 -5.30 -14.06 -5.61
CA ILE A 108 -5.06 -13.81 -4.19
C ILE A 108 -5.59 -14.96 -3.32
N HIS A 109 -6.69 -15.57 -3.71
CA HIS A 109 -7.34 -16.66 -2.96
C HIS A 109 -6.76 -18.03 -3.30
N ILE A 110 -5.49 -18.18 -3.20
CA ILE A 110 -4.84 -19.47 -3.45
C ILE A 110 -4.72 -20.29 -2.16
#